data_1be0bc1368ab8f8f2ea9b0ad185cce81
#
_entry.id   1be0bc1368ab8f8f2ea9b0ad185cce81
#
_cell.length_a   1.000
_cell.length_b   1.000
_cell.length_c   1.000
_cell.angle_alpha   90.00
_cell.angle_beta   90.00
_cell.angle_gamma   90.00
#
_symmetry.space_group_name_H-M   'P 1'
#
loop_
_entity.id
_entity.type
_entity.pdbx_description
1 polymer ?
#
loop_
_entity_poly.entity_id
_entity_poly.type
_entity_poly.pdbx_seq_one_letter_code
_entity_poly.pdbx_strand_id
1 'polypeptide(L)'
;SSMSVDMDADVGKFVSCSLGMLSTKEVGVFVDGITSSNDYNTQVLFYNQKTKRLENPIYKKANRGRLSTQRSTTTTCEDIDNDGIMEIPVVKKLPVLENLRNSNVSYETSWCNYDNNGNKKKKKSTVIINDKYGYSINIPNEWINNYTAYFNSDSSVLTFRQVVTDRKTKKQSLGKNMVTYISTLTNDWTNVGSKQGYTKIDDVGQYSYGYKIDKNIPYKFTKENATNIFVPKEDSESIA
;
A
#
# COMPACT_ATOMS: atom_id res chain seq x y z
N SER A 1 9.11 37.96 10.25
CA SER A 1 9.45 37.64 8.86
C SER A 1 8.62 36.46 8.40
N SER A 2 7.95 36.54 7.26
CA SER A 2 7.24 35.44 6.63
C SER A 2 8.21 34.66 5.70
N MET A 3 8.05 33.35 5.66
CA MET A 3 8.75 32.50 4.70
C MET A 3 7.71 31.81 3.81
N SER A 4 8.02 31.66 2.53
CA SER A 4 7.19 30.94 1.57
C SER A 4 8.01 29.86 0.87
N VAL A 5 7.31 28.84 0.36
CA VAL A 5 7.89 27.76 -0.44
C VAL A 5 6.87 27.35 -1.51
N ASP A 6 7.38 27.01 -2.67
CA ASP A 6 6.53 26.54 -3.78
C ASP A 6 6.01 25.13 -3.49
N MET A 7 4.74 24.94 -3.79
CA MET A 7 4.06 23.66 -3.78
C MET A 7 3.60 23.30 -5.19
N ASP A 8 3.24 22.05 -5.39
CA ASP A 8 2.70 21.56 -6.64
C ASP A 8 1.39 22.29 -6.98
N ALA A 9 1.41 23.07 -8.04
CA ALA A 9 0.26 23.85 -8.49
C ALA A 9 -0.90 22.98 -9.03
N ASP A 10 -0.65 21.70 -9.33
CA ASP A 10 -1.70 20.76 -9.76
C ASP A 10 -2.56 20.25 -8.59
N VAL A 11 -2.16 20.52 -7.35
CA VAL A 11 -2.97 20.17 -6.16
C VAL A 11 -4.13 21.13 -6.01
N GLY A 12 -5.32 20.63 -6.32
CA GLY A 12 -6.57 21.40 -6.18
C GLY A 12 -7.20 21.33 -4.79
N LYS A 13 -6.85 20.31 -3.99
CA LYS A 13 -7.42 20.09 -2.64
C LYS A 13 -6.38 19.46 -1.71
N PHE A 14 -6.19 20.06 -0.54
CA PHE A 14 -5.43 19.45 0.55
C PHE A 14 -6.34 18.50 1.34
N VAL A 15 -5.81 17.33 1.70
CA VAL A 15 -6.54 16.23 2.35
C VAL A 15 -6.09 16.08 3.80
N SER A 16 -4.77 16.03 4.01
CA SER A 16 -4.20 15.94 5.34
C SER A 16 -2.95 16.82 5.48
N CYS A 17 -2.65 17.17 6.70
CA CYS A 17 -1.45 17.91 7.06
C CYS A 17 -0.97 17.36 8.41
N SER A 18 0.16 16.65 8.40
CA SER A 18 0.72 16.02 9.59
C SER A 18 2.11 16.56 9.89
N LEU A 19 2.38 16.79 11.17
CA LEU A 19 3.72 17.11 11.65
C LEU A 19 4.43 15.82 12.04
N GLY A 20 5.66 15.61 11.57
CA GLY A 20 6.42 14.42 11.91
C GLY A 20 7.90 14.59 11.60
N MET A 21 8.71 13.61 11.99
CA MET A 21 10.13 13.62 11.66
C MET A 21 10.32 13.23 10.19
N LEU A 22 11.09 14.02 9.45
CA LEU A 22 11.60 13.66 8.13
C LEU A 22 12.86 12.78 8.27
N SER A 23 13.61 13.00 9.32
CA SER A 23 14.78 12.24 9.74
C SER A 23 14.96 12.38 11.26
N THR A 24 15.90 11.65 11.84
CA THR A 24 16.21 11.76 13.29
C THR A 24 16.60 13.17 13.75
N LYS A 25 16.79 14.13 12.85
CA LYS A 25 17.26 15.49 13.14
C LYS A 25 16.37 16.59 12.56
N GLU A 26 15.41 16.25 11.73
CA GLU A 26 14.64 17.23 10.96
C GLU A 26 13.15 16.95 11.07
N VAL A 27 12.42 17.96 11.49
CA VAL A 27 10.95 17.94 11.53
C VAL A 27 10.43 18.47 10.19
N GLY A 28 9.40 17.84 9.67
CA GLY A 28 8.70 18.24 8.46
C GLY A 28 7.19 18.32 8.65
N VAL A 29 6.57 19.10 7.81
CA VAL A 29 5.12 19.12 7.61
C VAL A 29 4.82 18.30 6.37
N PHE A 30 4.12 17.20 6.53
CA PHE A 30 3.72 16.29 5.46
C PHE A 30 2.31 16.68 4.99
N VAL A 31 2.20 17.03 3.73
CA VAL A 31 0.95 17.54 3.15
C VAL A 31 0.50 16.58 2.06
N ASP A 32 -0.62 15.92 2.28
CA ASP A 32 -1.28 15.10 1.25
C ASP A 32 -2.31 15.96 0.52
N GLY A 33 -2.30 15.88 -0.79
CA GLY A 33 -3.21 16.62 -1.65
C GLY A 33 -3.74 15.78 -2.81
N ILE A 34 -4.85 16.23 -3.39
CA ILE A 34 -5.46 15.65 -4.59
C ILE A 34 -5.17 16.56 -5.77
N THR A 35 -4.62 15.98 -6.84
CA THR A 35 -4.32 16.65 -8.10
C THR A 35 -5.57 16.78 -8.98
N SER A 36 -5.48 17.58 -10.03
CA SER A 36 -6.54 17.73 -11.05
C SER A 36 -6.92 16.41 -11.73
N SER A 37 -6.00 15.45 -11.78
CA SER A 37 -6.23 14.08 -12.28
C SER A 37 -6.83 13.10 -11.25
N ASN A 38 -7.24 13.57 -10.09
CA ASN A 38 -7.71 12.74 -8.96
C ASN A 38 -6.64 11.79 -8.37
N ASP A 39 -5.39 11.99 -8.67
CA ASP A 39 -4.31 11.29 -7.99
C ASP A 39 -3.99 11.98 -6.65
N TYR A 40 -3.56 11.21 -5.66
CA TYR A 40 -2.99 11.73 -4.43
C TYR A 40 -1.50 11.99 -4.60
N ASN A 41 -0.97 12.99 -3.93
CA ASN A 41 0.46 13.17 -3.75
C ASN A 41 0.79 13.63 -2.32
N THR A 42 2.01 13.39 -1.89
CA THR A 42 2.54 13.92 -0.64
C THR A 42 3.70 14.85 -0.94
N GLN A 43 3.68 16.00 -0.32
CA GLN A 43 4.77 16.97 -0.30
C GLN A 43 5.28 17.15 1.13
N VAL A 44 6.54 17.49 1.27
CA VAL A 44 7.16 17.68 2.60
C VAL A 44 7.77 19.05 2.67
N LEU A 45 7.33 19.82 3.64
CA LEU A 45 7.86 21.14 3.92
C LEU A 45 8.73 21.06 5.18
N PHE A 46 9.98 21.51 5.11
CA PHE A 46 10.85 21.56 6.27
C PHE A 46 11.74 22.80 6.26
N TYR A 47 12.14 23.26 7.45
CA TYR A 47 13.06 24.37 7.58
C TYR A 47 14.50 23.88 7.52
N ASN A 48 15.21 24.25 6.46
CA ASN A 48 16.60 23.90 6.28
C ASN A 48 17.51 24.84 7.10
N GLN A 49 18.08 24.33 8.18
CA GLN A 49 18.94 25.10 9.08
C GLN A 49 20.21 25.68 8.42
N LYS A 50 20.70 25.03 7.36
CA LYS A 50 21.88 25.48 6.63
C LYS A 50 21.58 26.64 5.69
N THR A 51 20.51 26.53 4.92
CA THR A 51 20.10 27.56 3.95
C THR A 51 19.24 28.65 4.56
N LYS A 52 18.75 28.44 5.80
CA LYS A 52 17.81 29.33 6.51
C LYS A 52 16.52 29.58 5.71
N ARG A 53 16.04 28.56 5.01
CA ARG A 53 14.85 28.63 4.15
C ARG A 53 13.90 27.47 4.41
N LEU A 54 12.63 27.72 4.14
CA LEU A 54 11.64 26.68 4.00
C LEU A 54 11.84 25.98 2.65
N GLU A 55 11.86 24.64 2.63
CA GLU A 55 12.13 23.85 1.43
C GLU A 55 11.09 22.76 1.25
N ASN A 56 10.81 22.44 -0.03
CA ASN A 56 9.97 21.30 -0.46
C ASN A 56 10.82 20.40 -1.37
N PRO A 57 11.54 19.43 -0.80
CA PRO A 57 12.52 18.65 -1.54
C PRO A 57 11.86 17.69 -2.55
N ILE A 58 10.65 17.20 -2.27
CA ILE A 58 9.93 16.31 -3.17
C ILE A 58 9.48 17.07 -4.42
N TYR A 59 8.95 18.27 -4.26
CA TYR A 59 8.56 19.14 -5.37
C TYR A 59 9.77 19.55 -6.22
N LYS A 60 10.87 19.94 -5.60
CA LYS A 60 12.13 20.27 -6.31
C LYS A 60 12.64 19.14 -7.20
N LYS A 61 12.30 17.89 -6.88
CA LYS A 61 12.68 16.70 -7.65
C LYS A 61 11.62 16.19 -8.62
N ALA A 62 10.51 16.91 -8.76
CA ALA A 62 9.47 16.53 -9.71
C ALA A 62 10.03 16.30 -11.12
N ASN A 63 9.68 15.18 -11.72
CA ASN A 63 10.07 14.87 -13.09
C ASN A 63 8.92 15.22 -14.02
N ARG A 64 9.10 16.22 -14.88
CA ARG A 64 8.08 16.72 -15.83
C ARG A 64 6.75 17.06 -15.12
N GLY A 65 6.81 17.68 -13.96
CA GLY A 65 5.65 18.06 -13.16
C GLY A 65 5.02 16.92 -12.33
N ARG A 66 5.55 15.70 -12.40
CA ARG A 66 5.04 14.56 -11.61
C ARG A 66 5.92 14.29 -10.40
N LEU A 67 5.30 14.26 -9.22
CA LEU A 67 5.98 13.90 -7.97
C LEU A 67 6.19 12.40 -7.87
N SER A 68 7.30 12.01 -7.24
CA SER A 68 7.59 10.59 -6.95
C SER A 68 6.60 9.96 -5.95
N THR A 69 5.82 10.77 -5.25
CA THR A 69 4.80 10.40 -4.27
C THR A 69 3.39 10.35 -4.86
N GLN A 70 3.22 10.67 -6.15
CA GLN A 70 1.92 10.65 -6.80
C GLN A 70 1.40 9.21 -6.92
N ARG A 71 0.14 9.00 -6.53
CA ARG A 71 -0.52 7.69 -6.44
C ARG A 71 -2.01 7.76 -6.70
N SER A 72 -2.59 6.68 -7.16
CA SER A 72 -4.03 6.54 -7.45
C SER A 72 -4.85 5.99 -6.26
N THR A 73 -4.26 5.94 -5.06
CA THR A 73 -4.93 5.46 -3.83
C THR A 73 -5.06 6.58 -2.82
N THR A 74 -6.04 6.47 -1.93
CA THR A 74 -6.33 7.45 -0.89
C THR A 74 -5.43 7.37 0.34
N THR A 75 -4.43 6.46 0.33
CA THR A 75 -3.51 6.26 1.45
C THR A 75 -2.70 7.53 1.72
N THR A 76 -2.70 8.02 2.95
CA THR A 76 -1.94 9.19 3.42
C THR A 76 -0.61 8.78 4.06
N CYS A 77 0.29 9.74 4.31
CA CYS A 77 1.54 9.47 5.03
C CYS A 77 1.28 9.16 6.51
N GLU A 78 2.12 8.30 7.09
CA GLU A 78 1.97 7.79 8.46
C GLU A 78 3.31 7.27 8.98
N ASP A 79 3.55 7.33 10.30
CA ASP A 79 4.65 6.61 10.97
C ASP A 79 4.18 5.18 11.25
N ILE A 80 4.43 4.28 10.29
CA ILE A 80 3.85 2.92 10.29
C ILE A 80 4.56 1.93 11.21
N ASP A 81 5.75 2.25 11.68
CA ASP A 81 6.54 1.39 12.58
C ASP A 81 6.86 2.06 13.93
N ASN A 82 6.25 3.21 14.20
CA ASN A 82 6.37 3.99 15.44
C ASN A 82 7.83 4.33 15.81
N ASP A 83 8.68 4.56 14.80
CA ASP A 83 10.07 4.99 15.03
C ASP A 83 10.21 6.53 15.09
N GLY A 84 9.10 7.24 14.97
CA GLY A 84 8.99 8.69 14.98
C GLY A 84 9.28 9.36 13.64
N ILE A 85 9.65 8.60 12.61
CA ILE A 85 9.91 9.11 11.26
C ILE A 85 8.71 8.76 10.36
N MET A 86 8.14 9.78 9.72
CA MET A 86 6.99 9.59 8.83
C MET A 86 7.37 8.86 7.54
N GLU A 87 6.60 7.86 7.18
CA GLU A 87 6.68 7.20 5.88
C GLU A 87 5.67 7.78 4.90
N ILE A 88 6.11 7.87 3.65
CA ILE A 88 5.28 8.27 2.52
C ILE A 88 4.91 7.03 1.71
N PRO A 89 3.61 6.80 1.42
CA PRO A 89 3.19 5.67 0.61
C PRO A 89 3.57 5.88 -0.85
N VAL A 90 4.23 4.87 -1.43
CA VAL A 90 4.54 4.78 -2.86
C VAL A 90 3.77 3.61 -3.43
N VAL A 91 2.85 3.89 -4.32
CA VAL A 91 1.91 2.91 -4.86
C VAL A 91 2.34 2.48 -6.26
N LYS A 92 2.31 1.17 -6.50
CA LYS A 92 2.63 0.57 -7.78
C LYS A 92 1.54 -0.43 -8.17
N LYS A 93 1.03 -0.32 -9.38
CA LYS A 93 0.14 -1.33 -9.95
C LYS A 93 0.93 -2.61 -10.20
N LEU A 94 0.40 -3.75 -9.75
CA LEU A 94 0.99 -5.05 -10.00
C LEU A 94 0.86 -5.45 -11.48
N PRO A 95 1.68 -6.41 -11.98
CA PRO A 95 1.60 -6.86 -13.37
C PRO A 95 0.22 -7.44 -13.73
N VAL A 96 -0.36 -6.96 -14.83
CA VAL A 96 -1.58 -7.52 -15.42
C VAL A 96 -1.15 -8.55 -16.45
N LEU A 97 -1.16 -9.83 -16.09
CA LEU A 97 -0.68 -10.92 -16.94
C LEU A 97 -1.82 -11.82 -17.46
N GLU A 98 -3.02 -11.63 -16.93
CA GLU A 98 -4.22 -12.36 -17.32
C GLU A 98 -5.43 -11.44 -17.19
N ASN A 99 -6.38 -11.59 -18.09
CA ASN A 99 -7.64 -10.83 -18.03
C ASN A 99 -8.71 -11.74 -17.37
N LEU A 100 -8.86 -11.62 -16.07
CA LEU A 100 -9.81 -12.38 -15.28
C LEU A 100 -11.14 -11.63 -15.20
N ARG A 101 -12.22 -12.33 -15.57
CA ARG A 101 -13.57 -11.77 -15.48
C ARG A 101 -13.88 -11.36 -14.04
N ASN A 102 -14.42 -10.14 -13.88
CA ASN A 102 -14.81 -9.54 -12.58
C ASN A 102 -13.65 -9.45 -11.57
N SER A 103 -12.40 -9.46 -12.06
CA SER A 103 -11.23 -9.32 -11.20
C SER A 103 -10.34 -8.19 -11.69
N ASN A 104 -9.90 -7.36 -10.76
CA ASN A 104 -8.97 -6.28 -11.00
C ASN A 104 -7.61 -6.61 -10.39
N VAL A 105 -6.53 -6.25 -11.09
CA VAL A 105 -5.20 -6.34 -10.50
C VAL A 105 -5.07 -5.35 -9.35
N SER A 106 -4.48 -5.80 -8.26
CA SER A 106 -4.27 -4.99 -7.07
C SER A 106 -3.09 -4.04 -7.23
N TYR A 107 -3.03 -3.06 -6.33
CA TYR A 107 -1.90 -2.15 -6.16
C TYR A 107 -1.10 -2.57 -4.94
N GLU A 108 0.22 -2.52 -5.07
CA GLU A 108 1.12 -2.68 -3.93
C GLU A 108 1.48 -1.29 -3.39
N THR A 109 1.36 -1.08 -2.09
CA THR A 109 1.78 0.12 -1.39
C THR A 109 3.06 -0.16 -0.64
N SER A 110 4.12 0.60 -0.92
CA SER A 110 5.38 0.56 -0.19
C SER A 110 5.53 1.80 0.67
N TRP A 111 5.71 1.63 1.95
CA TRP A 111 5.98 2.70 2.89
C TRP A 111 7.46 3.04 2.89
N CYS A 112 7.79 4.30 2.61
CA CYS A 112 9.16 4.73 2.36
C CYS A 112 9.50 6.00 3.10
N ASN A 113 10.67 6.02 3.75
CA ASN A 113 11.26 7.26 4.22
C ASN A 113 11.81 8.07 3.03
N TYR A 114 11.86 9.37 3.22
CA TYR A 114 12.51 10.30 2.30
C TYR A 114 13.56 11.12 3.04
N ASP A 115 14.59 11.59 2.34
CA ASP A 115 15.57 12.50 2.90
C ASP A 115 15.23 13.98 2.58
N ASN A 116 15.97 14.89 3.20
CA ASN A 116 15.85 16.33 3.00
C ASN A 116 16.28 16.82 1.60
N ASN A 117 16.69 15.91 0.72
CA ASN A 117 16.93 16.18 -0.70
C ASN A 117 15.82 15.59 -1.58
N GLY A 118 14.74 15.04 -1.00
CA GLY A 118 13.63 14.41 -1.72
C GLY A 118 14.00 13.06 -2.34
N ASN A 119 15.03 12.37 -1.84
CA ASN A 119 15.33 11.02 -2.27
C ASN A 119 14.57 10.02 -1.42
N LYS A 120 13.93 9.07 -2.10
CA LYS A 120 13.39 7.88 -1.45
C LYS A 120 14.54 7.07 -0.85
N LYS A 121 14.44 6.77 0.44
CA LYS A 121 15.44 6.01 1.20
C LYS A 121 14.97 4.58 1.46
N LYS A 122 14.89 4.21 2.70
CA LYS A 122 14.51 2.86 3.11
C LYS A 122 13.03 2.60 2.85
N LYS A 123 12.73 1.45 2.25
CA LYS A 123 11.40 0.88 2.24
C LYS A 123 11.21 0.12 3.55
N LYS A 124 10.20 0.45 4.32
CA LYS A 124 9.90 -0.15 5.63
C LYS A 124 9.05 -1.41 5.48
N SER A 125 7.95 -1.30 4.72
CA SER A 125 7.06 -2.42 4.46
C SER A 125 6.46 -2.32 3.05
N THR A 126 5.86 -3.42 2.61
CA THR A 126 5.04 -3.47 1.41
C THR A 126 3.76 -4.19 1.75
N VAL A 127 2.62 -3.59 1.37
CA VAL A 127 1.30 -4.12 1.68
C VAL A 127 0.39 -4.07 0.45
N ILE A 128 -0.62 -4.93 0.43
CA ILE A 128 -1.84 -4.72 -0.36
C ILE A 128 -2.94 -4.32 0.61
N ILE A 129 -3.59 -3.20 0.34
CA ILE A 129 -4.67 -2.66 1.16
C ILE A 129 -6.00 -2.94 0.46
N ASN A 130 -6.97 -3.44 1.20
CA ASN A 130 -8.35 -3.61 0.77
C ASN A 130 -9.27 -2.78 1.67
N ASP A 131 -9.47 -1.52 1.30
CA ASP A 131 -10.29 -0.58 2.08
C ASP A 131 -11.76 -1.00 2.11
N LYS A 132 -12.27 -1.66 1.06
CA LYS A 132 -13.66 -2.11 0.99
C LYS A 132 -14.02 -3.12 2.10
N TYR A 133 -13.08 -3.98 2.45
CA TYR A 133 -13.27 -5.02 3.45
C TYR A 133 -12.40 -4.84 4.69
N GLY A 134 -11.78 -3.67 4.87
CA GLY A 134 -11.08 -3.30 6.10
C GLY A 134 -9.91 -4.23 6.45
N TYR A 135 -9.00 -4.54 5.52
CA TYR A 135 -7.80 -5.31 5.83
C TYR A 135 -6.60 -4.94 4.95
N SER A 136 -5.44 -5.33 5.40
CA SER A 136 -4.22 -5.30 4.60
C SER A 136 -3.45 -6.61 4.67
N ILE A 137 -2.64 -6.87 3.64
CA ILE A 137 -1.75 -8.04 3.58
C ILE A 137 -0.32 -7.54 3.50
N ASN A 138 0.48 -7.86 4.51
CA ASN A 138 1.92 -7.61 4.51
C ASN A 138 2.61 -8.55 3.52
N ILE A 139 3.34 -7.99 2.56
CA ILE A 139 3.98 -8.80 1.51
C ILE A 139 5.34 -9.33 1.98
N PRO A 140 5.53 -10.66 2.05
CA PRO A 140 6.82 -11.25 2.37
C PRO A 140 7.91 -10.79 1.41
N ASN A 141 9.11 -10.56 1.90
CA ASN A 141 10.22 -10.05 1.09
C ASN A 141 10.56 -10.96 -0.10
N GLU A 142 10.45 -12.26 0.07
CA GLU A 142 10.70 -13.26 -1.00
C GLU A 142 9.69 -13.22 -2.13
N TRP A 143 8.50 -12.60 -1.93
CA TRP A 143 7.50 -12.43 -2.98
C TRP A 143 7.77 -11.19 -3.82
N ILE A 144 8.44 -10.18 -3.28
CA ILE A 144 8.65 -8.89 -3.94
C ILE A 144 9.23 -9.07 -5.34
N ASN A 145 8.58 -8.45 -6.34
CA ASN A 145 8.83 -8.53 -7.78
C ASN A 145 8.49 -9.89 -8.43
N ASN A 146 8.04 -10.89 -7.67
CA ASN A 146 7.74 -12.23 -8.18
C ASN A 146 6.28 -12.65 -7.96
N TYR A 147 5.40 -11.69 -7.74
CA TYR A 147 3.97 -11.95 -7.55
C TYR A 147 3.10 -10.92 -8.25
N THR A 148 1.86 -11.30 -8.45
CA THR A 148 0.73 -10.41 -8.73
C THR A 148 -0.46 -10.82 -7.88
N ALA A 149 -1.43 -9.92 -7.73
CA ALA A 149 -2.64 -10.21 -6.97
C ALA A 149 -3.86 -9.64 -7.67
N TYR A 150 -4.94 -10.40 -7.67
CA TYR A 150 -6.20 -10.05 -8.28
C TYR A 150 -7.32 -10.09 -7.25
N PHE A 151 -8.07 -9.01 -7.16
CA PHE A 151 -9.25 -8.94 -6.33
C PHE A 151 -10.51 -9.16 -7.18
N ASN A 152 -11.30 -10.18 -6.86
CA ASN A 152 -12.60 -10.43 -7.44
C ASN A 152 -13.69 -9.82 -6.56
N SER A 153 -14.40 -8.81 -7.10
CA SER A 153 -15.42 -8.07 -6.35
C SER A 153 -16.67 -8.88 -6.05
N ASP A 154 -17.03 -9.83 -6.90
CA ASP A 154 -18.26 -10.61 -6.75
C ASP A 154 -18.14 -11.68 -5.66
N SER A 155 -16.97 -12.31 -5.57
CA SER A 155 -16.67 -13.34 -4.57
C SER A 155 -15.93 -12.81 -3.34
N SER A 156 -15.54 -11.53 -3.34
CA SER A 156 -14.74 -10.90 -2.28
C SER A 156 -13.42 -11.63 -1.98
N VAL A 157 -12.80 -12.17 -3.04
CA VAL A 157 -11.57 -12.97 -2.96
C VAL A 157 -10.39 -12.21 -3.53
N LEU A 158 -9.32 -12.12 -2.75
CA LEU A 158 -8.00 -11.66 -3.17
C LEU A 158 -7.13 -12.88 -3.43
N THR A 159 -6.66 -13.04 -4.67
CA THR A 159 -5.83 -14.17 -5.09
C THR A 159 -4.43 -13.72 -5.44
N PHE A 160 -3.43 -14.28 -4.76
CA PHE A 160 -2.02 -14.09 -5.06
C PHE A 160 -1.52 -15.16 -6.03
N ARG A 161 -0.76 -14.74 -7.04
CA ARG A 161 -0.16 -15.63 -8.03
C ARG A 161 1.31 -15.30 -8.23
N GLN A 162 2.11 -16.33 -8.43
CA GLN A 162 3.51 -16.17 -8.80
C GLN A 162 3.64 -15.50 -10.17
N VAL A 163 4.61 -14.61 -10.31
CA VAL A 163 5.09 -14.08 -11.58
C VAL A 163 6.43 -14.72 -11.90
N VAL A 164 6.51 -15.35 -13.07
CA VAL A 164 7.74 -15.96 -13.57
C VAL A 164 8.29 -15.08 -14.69
N THR A 165 9.54 -14.67 -14.56
CA THR A 165 10.24 -13.88 -15.57
C THR A 165 11.23 -14.75 -16.32
N ASP A 166 11.04 -14.91 -17.61
CA ASP A 166 12.00 -15.61 -18.47
C ASP A 166 13.35 -14.87 -18.46
N ARG A 167 14.40 -15.59 -18.17
CA ARG A 167 15.75 -15.01 -18.00
C ARG A 167 16.31 -14.40 -19.28
N LYS A 168 15.99 -14.98 -20.45
CA LYS A 168 16.51 -14.57 -21.75
C LYS A 168 15.68 -13.44 -22.35
N THR A 169 14.38 -13.64 -22.43
CA THR A 169 13.45 -12.71 -23.09
C THR A 169 12.95 -11.59 -22.19
N LYS A 170 13.15 -11.71 -20.87
CA LYS A 170 12.57 -10.82 -19.83
C LYS A 170 11.05 -10.76 -19.84
N LYS A 171 10.39 -11.64 -20.58
CA LYS A 171 8.92 -11.74 -20.63
C LYS A 171 8.40 -12.32 -19.32
N GLN A 172 7.37 -11.69 -18.79
CA GLN A 172 6.66 -12.16 -17.60
C GLN A 172 5.46 -13.04 -17.98
N SER A 173 5.19 -14.03 -17.15
CA SER A 173 4.04 -14.92 -17.26
C SER A 173 3.53 -15.30 -15.87
N LEU A 174 2.27 -15.76 -15.80
CA LEU A 174 1.72 -16.30 -14.56
C LEU A 174 2.30 -17.68 -14.27
N GLY A 175 2.78 -17.84 -13.05
CA GLY A 175 3.14 -19.12 -12.46
C GLY A 175 1.99 -19.71 -11.64
N LYS A 176 2.36 -20.36 -10.54
CA LYS A 176 1.43 -21.06 -9.65
C LYS A 176 0.56 -20.09 -8.85
N ASN A 177 -0.61 -20.57 -8.44
CA ASN A 177 -1.35 -19.92 -7.37
C ASN A 177 -0.54 -20.04 -6.07
N MET A 178 -0.72 -19.06 -5.19
CA MET A 178 0.02 -18.98 -3.93
C MET A 178 -0.96 -19.10 -2.75
N VAL A 179 -1.68 -18.05 -2.49
CA VAL A 179 -2.66 -17.98 -1.41
C VAL A 179 -3.85 -17.15 -1.87
N THR A 180 -5.02 -17.46 -1.36
CA THR A 180 -6.23 -16.67 -1.51
C THR A 180 -6.75 -16.24 -0.16
N TYR A 181 -7.24 -15.01 -0.07
CA TYR A 181 -7.97 -14.49 1.09
C TYR A 181 -9.39 -14.19 0.70
N ILE A 182 -10.32 -14.49 1.60
CA ILE A 182 -11.75 -14.22 1.41
C ILE A 182 -12.25 -13.35 2.57
N SER A 183 -13.21 -12.47 2.23
CA SER A 183 -13.97 -11.70 3.20
C SER A 183 -15.43 -12.00 2.99
N THR A 184 -16.16 -12.36 4.05
CA THR A 184 -17.61 -12.60 4.00
C THR A 184 -18.28 -11.87 5.16
N LEU A 185 -19.57 -11.69 5.08
CA LEU A 185 -20.33 -11.33 6.29
C LEU A 185 -20.21 -12.46 7.33
N THR A 186 -20.14 -12.10 8.60
CA THR A 186 -19.95 -13.07 9.70
C THR A 186 -21.01 -14.17 9.70
N ASN A 187 -22.27 -13.82 9.40
CA ASN A 187 -23.37 -14.77 9.30
C ASN A 187 -23.26 -15.73 8.10
N ASP A 188 -22.51 -15.36 7.09
CA ASP A 188 -22.34 -16.16 5.86
C ASP A 188 -21.11 -17.06 5.90
N TRP A 189 -20.26 -16.97 6.92
CA TRP A 189 -19.01 -17.71 6.98
C TRP A 189 -19.18 -19.22 6.74
N THR A 190 -20.13 -19.85 7.42
CA THR A 190 -20.39 -21.29 7.28
C THR A 190 -20.78 -21.68 5.87
N ASN A 191 -21.60 -20.85 5.23
CA ASN A 191 -22.13 -21.12 3.89
C ASN A 191 -21.18 -20.75 2.76
N VAL A 192 -20.28 -19.80 2.96
CA VAL A 192 -19.36 -19.31 1.93
C VAL A 192 -17.93 -19.73 2.26
N GLY A 193 -17.33 -19.22 3.31
CA GLY A 193 -15.92 -19.46 3.63
C GLY A 193 -15.62 -20.93 3.93
N SER A 194 -16.32 -21.51 4.88
CA SER A 194 -16.10 -22.90 5.33
C SER A 194 -16.40 -23.90 4.23
N LYS A 195 -17.55 -23.79 3.53
CA LYS A 195 -17.91 -24.70 2.43
C LYS A 195 -16.92 -24.66 1.27
N GLN A 196 -16.30 -23.52 1.01
CA GLN A 196 -15.27 -23.40 0.00
C GLN A 196 -13.87 -23.84 0.46
N GLY A 197 -13.74 -24.30 1.72
CA GLY A 197 -12.51 -24.86 2.26
C GLY A 197 -11.48 -23.80 2.68
N TYR A 198 -11.93 -22.61 3.05
CA TYR A 198 -11.08 -21.59 3.66
C TYR A 198 -10.88 -21.90 5.15
N THR A 199 -9.67 -21.64 5.64
CA THR A 199 -9.37 -21.63 7.07
C THR A 199 -9.68 -20.24 7.60
N LYS A 200 -10.47 -20.15 8.67
CA LYS A 200 -10.83 -18.88 9.30
C LYS A 200 -9.59 -18.25 9.96
N ILE A 201 -9.47 -16.94 9.82
CA ILE A 201 -8.47 -16.12 10.53
C ILE A 201 -9.13 -15.49 11.74
N ASP A 202 -10.13 -14.64 11.50
CA ASP A 202 -10.76 -13.83 12.54
C ASP A 202 -12.12 -13.30 12.09
N ASP A 203 -12.87 -12.76 13.08
CA ASP A 203 -14.06 -11.93 12.89
C ASP A 203 -13.77 -10.51 13.38
N VAL A 204 -13.93 -9.52 12.52
CA VAL A 204 -13.75 -8.11 12.89
C VAL A 204 -14.93 -7.31 12.34
N GLY A 205 -15.67 -6.64 13.24
CA GLY A 205 -16.90 -5.96 12.91
C GLY A 205 -17.92 -6.91 12.26
N GLN A 206 -18.40 -6.56 11.09
CA GLN A 206 -19.37 -7.36 10.36
C GLN A 206 -18.77 -8.44 9.44
N TYR A 207 -17.44 -8.52 9.35
CA TYR A 207 -16.75 -9.43 8.43
C TYR A 207 -16.04 -10.57 9.12
N SER A 208 -16.11 -11.75 8.50
CA SER A 208 -15.23 -12.90 8.74
C SER A 208 -14.19 -12.99 7.64
N TYR A 209 -12.96 -13.26 8.03
CA TYR A 209 -11.83 -13.41 7.13
C TYR A 209 -11.27 -14.82 7.16
N GLY A 210 -10.79 -15.27 6.02
CA GLY A 210 -10.14 -16.56 5.92
C GLY A 210 -9.15 -16.64 4.76
N TYR A 211 -8.35 -17.69 4.78
CA TYR A 211 -7.36 -17.94 3.75
C TYR A 211 -7.40 -19.39 3.25
N LYS A 212 -6.82 -19.59 2.08
CA LYS A 212 -6.56 -20.91 1.51
C LYS A 212 -5.19 -20.90 0.82
N ILE A 213 -4.30 -21.77 1.26
CA ILE A 213 -2.96 -21.91 0.67
C ILE A 213 -3.03 -22.93 -0.46
N ASP A 214 -2.47 -22.59 -1.62
CA ASP A 214 -2.36 -23.54 -2.72
C ASP A 214 -1.33 -24.64 -2.39
N LYS A 215 -1.66 -25.89 -2.69
CA LYS A 215 -0.80 -27.05 -2.43
C LYS A 215 0.57 -26.96 -3.12
N ASN A 216 0.65 -26.21 -4.19
CA ASN A 216 1.84 -26.06 -5.03
C ASN A 216 2.52 -24.71 -4.87
N ILE A 217 2.27 -23.99 -3.76
CA ILE A 217 2.90 -22.70 -3.52
C ILE A 217 4.43 -22.78 -3.68
N PRO A 218 5.06 -21.85 -4.41
CA PRO A 218 6.49 -21.96 -4.74
C PRO A 218 7.43 -21.60 -3.60
N TYR A 219 6.91 -21.17 -2.47
CA TYR A 219 7.64 -20.71 -1.30
C TYR A 219 7.34 -21.59 -0.09
N LYS A 220 8.25 -21.60 0.89
CA LYS A 220 7.95 -22.18 2.21
C LYS A 220 6.98 -21.25 2.95
N PHE A 221 5.71 -21.50 2.78
CA PHE A 221 4.64 -20.66 3.32
C PHE A 221 3.67 -21.53 4.12
N THR A 222 3.54 -21.24 5.41
CA THR A 222 2.75 -22.00 6.36
C THR A 222 1.41 -21.34 6.66
N LYS A 223 0.55 -22.05 7.40
CA LYS A 223 -0.69 -21.52 7.95
C LYS A 223 -0.43 -20.30 8.84
N GLU A 224 0.60 -20.40 9.68
CA GLU A 224 1.03 -19.30 10.55
C GLU A 224 1.46 -18.07 9.75
N ASN A 225 2.24 -18.26 8.67
CA ASN A 225 2.58 -17.14 7.77
C ASN A 225 1.34 -16.49 7.17
N ALA A 226 0.35 -17.29 6.71
CA ALA A 226 -0.87 -16.74 6.12
C ALA A 226 -1.69 -15.91 7.11
N THR A 227 -1.70 -16.30 8.38
CA THR A 227 -2.35 -15.54 9.44
C THR A 227 -1.54 -14.29 9.82
N ASN A 228 -0.22 -14.41 10.00
CA ASN A 228 0.63 -13.32 10.49
C ASN A 228 0.79 -12.16 9.50
N ILE A 229 0.66 -12.41 8.18
CA ILE A 229 0.71 -11.33 7.19
C ILE A 229 -0.63 -10.62 6.99
N PHE A 230 -1.72 -11.19 7.47
CA PHE A 230 -3.05 -10.60 7.41
C PHE A 230 -3.25 -9.63 8.59
N VAL A 231 -3.62 -8.40 8.29
CA VAL A 231 -3.86 -7.36 9.30
C VAL A 231 -5.26 -6.78 9.06
N PRO A 232 -6.24 -7.12 9.90
CA PRO A 232 -7.53 -6.46 9.86
C PRO A 232 -7.36 -5.01 10.31
N LYS A 233 -8.09 -4.11 9.69
CA LYS A 233 -8.23 -2.74 10.19
C LYS A 233 -9.38 -2.79 11.21
N GLU A 234 -9.08 -2.50 12.45
CA GLU A 234 -10.13 -2.19 13.42
C GLU A 234 -10.92 -1.00 12.90
N ASP A 235 -12.26 -1.06 13.00
CA ASP A 235 -13.09 0.09 12.70
C ASP A 235 -12.58 1.23 13.60
N SER A 236 -11.89 2.21 13.02
CA SER A 236 -11.66 3.47 13.73
C SER A 236 -13.05 3.95 14.10
N GLU A 237 -13.35 3.95 15.40
CA GLU A 237 -14.62 4.39 15.95
C GLU A 237 -15.05 5.64 15.20
N SER A 238 -16.22 5.57 14.60
CA SER A 238 -16.89 6.73 14.03
C SER A 238 -17.03 7.74 15.18
N ILE A 239 -16.10 8.67 15.22
CA ILE A 239 -16.24 9.84 16.09
C ILE A 239 -17.45 10.59 15.52
N ALA A 240 -18.56 10.41 16.22
CA ALA A 240 -19.81 11.11 16.00
C ALA A 240 -19.66 12.61 16.30
#